data_bdb480bcbaef32aa4cc5da4f3bd15a3a
#
_entry.id   bdb480bcbaef32aa4cc5da4f3bd15a3a
#
_cell.length_a   1.000
_cell.length_b   1.000
_cell.length_c   1.000
_cell.angle_alpha   90.00
_cell.angle_beta   90.00
_cell.angle_gamma   90.00
#
_symmetry.space_group_name_H-M   'P 1'
#
loop_
_entity.id
_entity.type
_entity.pdbx_description
1 polymer ?
#
loop_
_entity_poly.entity_id
_entity_poly.type
_entity_poly.pdbx_seq_one_letter_code
_entity_poly.pdbx_strand_id
1 'polypeptide(L)'
;MNELWTLQSTAFEKSISATTPHPSDKDIIHNLILSRLPTLDQPLAKAAAHHFNSPGKMLRATMAMRGAHVLNVSMPAATRWAAAVEVLHNASLIHDDICDGDKQRRGHQAIWTKFGRNVALTLGDWLIALSFELAAEAAEIANTPRLLRILSKHMSRTTAGEAMEFEWNGILSWDAYLTIAADKTAPLLTAPIQGIAVMIGDYQAEAIINRYFRDLGEAYQIANDISNYNGSDGAKLIAGDLARRAPNAVTLSFIDGLNTDEKARFNDWYRSGDTDDLALWQAHILGSDAMKAASNRMFATLDRATHHASDLSAEISEVVTPVHGLIMRACSTASKNGAA
;
A
#
# COMPACT_ATOMS: atom_id res chain seq x y z
N MET A 1 4.20 7.25 2.31
CA MET A 1 4.18 5.74 2.29
C MET A 1 5.57 5.09 2.28
N ASN A 2 6.66 5.77 2.68
CA ASN A 2 7.93 5.49 2.04
C ASN A 2 9.13 4.99 2.83
N GLU A 3 9.27 5.26 4.10
CA GLU A 3 10.51 4.88 4.79
C GLU A 3 10.34 3.80 5.85
N LEU A 4 9.18 3.67 6.45
CA LEU A 4 8.90 2.56 7.38
C LEU A 4 9.03 1.19 6.68
N TRP A 5 8.64 1.10 5.40
CA TRP A 5 8.89 -0.06 4.56
C TRP A 5 10.38 -0.29 4.28
N THR A 6 11.21 0.77 4.28
CA THR A 6 12.62 0.68 3.90
C THR A 6 13.51 0.18 5.03
N LEU A 7 13.29 0.61 6.26
CA LEU A 7 14.17 0.29 7.40
C LEU A 7 13.94 -1.10 8.03
N GLN A 8 12.74 -1.68 7.87
CA GLN A 8 12.36 -2.90 8.60
C GLN A 8 12.48 -4.21 7.82
N SER A 9 12.85 -4.17 6.55
CA SER A 9 12.84 -5.36 5.69
C SER A 9 14.12 -6.19 5.69
N THR A 10 15.22 -5.70 6.24
CA THR A 10 16.45 -6.51 6.40
C THR A 10 16.23 -7.74 7.30
N ALA A 11 15.27 -7.65 8.23
CA ALA A 11 14.85 -8.80 9.04
C ALA A 11 13.97 -9.79 8.26
N PHE A 12 13.17 -9.29 7.30
CA PHE A 12 12.34 -10.12 6.42
C PHE A 12 13.19 -10.94 5.45
N GLU A 13 14.24 -10.34 4.88
CA GLU A 13 15.16 -11.04 3.97
C GLU A 13 15.92 -12.19 4.65
N LYS A 14 16.30 -12.01 5.93
CA LYS A 14 16.96 -13.08 6.70
C LYS A 14 16.07 -14.27 7.03
N SER A 15 14.77 -14.08 7.12
CA SER A 15 13.79 -15.17 7.37
C SER A 15 13.43 -15.96 6.11
N ILE A 16 13.66 -15.40 4.92
CA ILE A 16 13.38 -16.04 3.61
C ILE A 16 14.62 -16.79 3.07
N SER A 17 15.83 -16.53 3.60
CA SER A 17 17.12 -16.96 3.07
C SER A 17 17.50 -18.44 3.32
N ALA A 18 16.58 -19.30 3.71
CA ALA A 18 16.91 -20.68 4.12
C ALA A 18 16.67 -21.76 3.05
N THR A 19 16.65 -21.45 1.75
CA THR A 19 16.64 -22.49 0.70
C THR A 19 17.41 -22.06 -0.56
N THR A 20 18.51 -22.74 -0.82
CA THR A 20 19.31 -23.02 -2.07
C THR A 20 19.47 -21.98 -3.20
N PRO A 21 20.67 -21.96 -3.87
CA PRO A 21 21.04 -20.97 -4.88
C PRO A 21 20.52 -21.34 -6.29
N HIS A 22 19.22 -21.24 -6.49
CA HIS A 22 18.65 -20.98 -7.80
C HIS A 22 18.49 -19.45 -7.97
N PRO A 23 18.41 -18.89 -9.21
CA PRO A 23 18.07 -17.49 -9.37
C PRO A 23 16.84 -17.22 -8.51
N SER A 24 16.93 -16.23 -7.63
CA SER A 24 15.86 -16.01 -6.66
C SER A 24 14.56 -15.71 -7.42
N ASP A 25 13.42 -16.09 -6.89
CA ASP A 25 12.12 -15.74 -7.49
C ASP A 25 12.03 -14.26 -7.85
N LYS A 26 12.68 -13.40 -7.05
CA LYS A 26 12.80 -11.97 -7.34
C LYS A 26 13.54 -11.68 -8.63
N ASP A 27 14.66 -12.38 -8.89
CA ASP A 27 15.44 -12.19 -10.11
C ASP A 27 14.66 -12.66 -11.34
N ILE A 28 13.96 -13.79 -11.22
CA ILE A 28 13.11 -14.31 -12.30
C ILE A 28 12.03 -13.30 -12.68
N ILE A 29 11.31 -12.76 -11.68
CA ILE A 29 10.24 -11.80 -11.92
C ILE A 29 10.79 -10.47 -12.40
N HIS A 30 11.88 -9.97 -11.81
CA HIS A 30 12.51 -8.73 -12.23
C HIS A 30 12.99 -8.82 -13.69
N ASN A 31 13.65 -9.91 -14.08
CA ASN A 31 14.07 -10.14 -15.45
C ASN A 31 12.89 -10.26 -16.41
N LEU A 32 11.79 -10.92 -15.99
CA LEU A 32 10.56 -10.96 -16.81
C LEU A 32 10.02 -9.55 -17.02
N ILE A 33 9.90 -8.73 -15.97
CA ILE A 33 9.44 -7.34 -16.08
C ILE A 33 10.36 -6.55 -17.02
N LEU A 34 11.68 -6.59 -16.81
CA LEU A 34 12.65 -5.87 -17.65
C LEU A 34 12.56 -6.27 -19.13
N SER A 35 12.32 -7.54 -19.43
CA SER A 35 12.18 -8.05 -20.81
C SER A 35 10.91 -7.52 -21.52
N ARG A 36 9.96 -6.98 -20.77
CA ARG A 36 8.69 -6.45 -21.29
C ARG A 36 8.66 -4.91 -21.31
N LEU A 37 9.65 -4.24 -20.71
CA LEU A 37 9.73 -2.77 -20.75
C LEU A 37 10.03 -2.26 -22.16
N PRO A 38 9.70 -0.99 -22.48
CA PRO A 38 10.04 -0.36 -23.74
C PRO A 38 11.54 -0.45 -24.02
N THR A 39 11.91 -0.84 -25.25
CA THR A 39 13.28 -0.89 -25.73
C THR A 39 13.83 0.53 -25.97
N LEU A 40 15.18 0.68 -26.01
CA LEU A 40 15.85 2.00 -26.01
C LEU A 40 15.43 2.92 -27.16
N ASP A 41 14.93 2.37 -28.25
CA ASP A 41 14.40 3.08 -29.43
C ASP A 41 12.93 3.50 -29.28
N GLN A 42 12.25 3.04 -28.22
CA GLN A 42 10.84 3.33 -27.97
C GLN A 42 10.64 4.51 -27.01
N PRO A 43 9.51 5.22 -27.09
CA PRO A 43 9.09 6.16 -26.08
C PRO A 43 9.05 5.53 -24.70
N LEU A 44 9.23 6.33 -23.64
CA LEU A 44 9.22 5.92 -22.23
C LEU A 44 10.39 5.03 -21.77
N ALA A 45 11.22 4.48 -22.64
CA ALA A 45 12.32 3.55 -22.30
C ALA A 45 13.23 4.10 -21.18
N LYS A 46 13.66 5.35 -21.28
CA LYS A 46 14.53 5.99 -20.29
C LYS A 46 13.84 6.16 -18.93
N ALA A 47 12.57 6.50 -18.94
CA ALA A 47 11.78 6.68 -17.71
C ALA A 47 11.50 5.33 -17.04
N ALA A 48 11.11 4.30 -17.82
CA ALA A 48 10.92 2.94 -17.34
C ALA A 48 12.21 2.36 -16.75
N ALA A 49 13.34 2.46 -17.47
CA ALA A 49 14.65 2.03 -16.96
C ALA A 49 15.02 2.75 -15.66
N HIS A 50 14.80 4.06 -15.55
CA HIS A 50 15.06 4.80 -14.32
C HIS A 50 14.23 4.29 -13.13
N HIS A 51 12.95 3.99 -13.32
CA HIS A 51 12.09 3.48 -12.27
C HIS A 51 12.49 2.07 -11.81
N PHE A 52 12.74 1.16 -12.75
CA PHE A 52 13.04 -0.24 -12.48
C PHE A 52 14.50 -0.53 -12.16
N ASN A 53 15.44 0.42 -12.32
CA ASN A 53 16.81 0.29 -11.81
C ASN A 53 16.86 0.14 -10.27
N SER A 54 15.80 0.54 -9.57
CA SER A 54 15.62 0.33 -8.14
C SER A 54 14.31 -0.40 -7.88
N PRO A 55 14.26 -1.74 -8.09
CA PRO A 55 13.00 -2.50 -8.06
C PRO A 55 12.31 -2.52 -6.70
N GLY A 56 12.99 -2.06 -5.65
CA GLY A 56 12.47 -2.14 -4.30
C GLY A 56 12.48 -3.58 -3.77
N LYS A 57 11.57 -3.88 -2.86
CA LYS A 57 11.56 -5.16 -2.13
C LYS A 57 10.78 -6.26 -2.82
N MET A 58 10.00 -5.93 -3.81
CA MET A 58 9.13 -6.85 -4.55
C MET A 58 8.27 -7.73 -3.63
N LEU A 59 7.73 -7.12 -2.56
CA LEU A 59 6.98 -7.85 -1.52
C LEU A 59 5.78 -8.60 -2.10
N ARG A 60 5.05 -7.97 -3.01
CA ARG A 60 3.85 -8.53 -3.63
C ARG A 60 4.19 -9.72 -4.52
N ALA A 61 5.20 -9.57 -5.33
CA ALA A 61 5.72 -10.65 -6.16
C ALA A 61 6.25 -11.81 -5.30
N THR A 62 7.01 -11.52 -4.25
CA THR A 62 7.54 -12.53 -3.32
C THR A 62 6.39 -13.30 -2.62
N MET A 63 5.32 -12.61 -2.22
CA MET A 63 4.16 -13.25 -1.59
C MET A 63 3.42 -14.16 -2.56
N ALA A 64 3.22 -13.74 -3.82
CA ALA A 64 2.61 -14.56 -4.85
C ALA A 64 3.44 -15.83 -5.14
N MET A 65 4.77 -15.69 -5.29
CA MET A 65 5.65 -16.83 -5.57
C MET A 65 5.71 -17.81 -4.40
N ARG A 66 5.81 -17.29 -3.16
CA ARG A 66 5.77 -18.15 -1.97
C ARG A 66 4.44 -18.91 -1.90
N GLY A 67 3.32 -18.23 -2.16
CA GLY A 67 2.01 -18.88 -2.24
C GLY A 67 1.96 -19.97 -3.30
N ALA A 68 2.56 -19.74 -4.47
CA ALA A 68 2.63 -20.71 -5.54
C ALA A 68 3.45 -21.95 -5.16
N HIS A 69 4.58 -21.79 -4.48
CA HIS A 69 5.38 -22.92 -3.99
C HIS A 69 4.61 -23.73 -2.95
N VAL A 70 4.01 -23.08 -1.96
CA VAL A 70 3.30 -23.74 -0.86
C VAL A 70 2.03 -24.45 -1.34
N LEU A 71 1.31 -23.85 -2.28
CA LEU A 71 0.04 -24.37 -2.81
C LEU A 71 0.19 -25.17 -4.12
N ASN A 72 1.44 -25.46 -4.54
CA ASN A 72 1.74 -26.24 -5.75
C ASN A 72 1.08 -25.70 -7.04
N VAL A 73 1.07 -24.37 -7.20
CA VAL A 73 0.57 -23.71 -8.41
C VAL A 73 1.60 -23.79 -9.53
N SER A 74 1.14 -23.85 -10.78
CA SER A 74 1.99 -23.79 -11.98
C SER A 74 2.92 -22.57 -11.92
N MET A 75 4.23 -22.81 -11.86
CA MET A 75 5.23 -21.74 -11.77
C MET A 75 5.19 -20.76 -12.95
N PRO A 76 5.00 -21.21 -14.22
CA PRO A 76 4.82 -20.28 -15.34
C PRO A 76 3.63 -19.32 -15.17
N ALA A 77 2.49 -19.79 -14.63
CA ALA A 77 1.34 -18.95 -14.36
C ALA A 77 1.60 -18.01 -13.17
N ALA A 78 2.16 -18.56 -12.08
CA ALA A 78 2.47 -17.82 -10.87
C ALA A 78 3.47 -16.67 -11.11
N THR A 79 4.53 -16.91 -11.91
CA THR A 79 5.53 -15.92 -12.28
C THR A 79 4.90 -14.72 -13.01
N ARG A 80 3.99 -14.99 -13.97
CA ARG A 80 3.28 -13.93 -14.69
C ARG A 80 2.32 -13.16 -13.81
N TRP A 81 1.60 -13.87 -12.94
CA TRP A 81 0.73 -13.23 -11.96
C TRP A 81 1.51 -12.35 -10.97
N ALA A 82 2.61 -12.85 -10.44
CA ALA A 82 3.50 -12.11 -9.56
C ALA A 82 4.05 -10.84 -10.23
N ALA A 83 4.49 -10.97 -11.49
CA ALA A 83 4.94 -9.83 -12.30
C ALA A 83 3.79 -8.83 -12.56
N ALA A 84 2.58 -9.30 -12.89
CA ALA A 84 1.42 -8.46 -13.13
C ALA A 84 1.09 -7.59 -11.91
N VAL A 85 1.02 -8.19 -10.73
CA VAL A 85 0.70 -7.45 -9.48
C VAL A 85 1.82 -6.48 -9.10
N GLU A 86 3.09 -6.88 -9.29
CA GLU A 86 4.23 -6.00 -9.00
C GLU A 86 4.29 -4.80 -9.97
N VAL A 87 4.01 -5.02 -11.27
CA VAL A 87 3.94 -3.95 -12.28
C VAL A 87 2.80 -3.00 -11.98
N LEU A 88 1.61 -3.50 -11.63
CA LEU A 88 0.48 -2.65 -11.24
C LEU A 88 0.81 -1.80 -10.00
N HIS A 89 1.48 -2.38 -9.02
CA HIS A 89 1.95 -1.61 -7.86
C HIS A 89 2.97 -0.52 -8.25
N ASN A 90 3.90 -0.81 -9.16
CA ASN A 90 4.85 0.20 -9.61
C ASN A 90 4.17 1.31 -10.42
N ALA A 91 3.11 0.99 -11.18
CA ALA A 91 2.26 1.99 -11.83
C ALA A 91 1.59 2.91 -10.81
N SER A 92 0.99 2.35 -9.75
CA SER A 92 0.37 3.16 -8.68
C SER A 92 1.39 4.09 -8.02
N LEU A 93 2.60 3.61 -7.71
CA LEU A 93 3.64 4.45 -7.11
C LEU A 93 4.03 5.65 -7.97
N ILE A 94 4.05 5.50 -9.30
CA ILE A 94 4.36 6.61 -10.22
C ILE A 94 3.23 7.66 -10.20
N HIS A 95 1.97 7.22 -10.14
CA HIS A 95 0.81 8.10 -10.05
C HIS A 95 0.72 8.76 -8.67
N ASP A 96 0.94 8.00 -7.58
CA ASP A 96 0.96 8.51 -6.20
C ASP A 96 2.01 9.62 -6.04
N ASP A 97 3.24 9.45 -6.60
CA ASP A 97 4.27 10.49 -6.56
C ASP A 97 3.80 11.83 -7.15
N ILE A 98 2.94 11.79 -8.18
CA ILE A 98 2.36 12.99 -8.79
C ILE A 98 1.29 13.61 -7.87
N CYS A 99 0.44 12.77 -7.30
CA CYS A 99 -0.68 13.16 -6.47
C CYS A 99 -0.22 13.78 -5.15
N ASP A 100 0.74 13.12 -4.49
CA ASP A 100 1.31 13.54 -3.21
C ASP A 100 2.36 14.66 -3.37
N GLY A 101 2.83 14.92 -4.60
CA GLY A 101 3.91 15.86 -4.85
C GLY A 101 5.28 15.35 -4.40
N ASP A 102 5.44 14.03 -4.25
CA ASP A 102 6.66 13.39 -3.81
C ASP A 102 7.76 13.53 -4.87
N LYS A 103 8.83 14.24 -4.52
CA LYS A 103 9.94 14.52 -5.45
C LYS A 103 10.96 13.40 -5.55
N GLN A 104 10.94 12.47 -4.63
CA GLN A 104 11.89 11.36 -4.54
C GLN A 104 11.17 10.05 -4.24
N ARG A 105 11.65 8.96 -4.86
CA ARG A 105 11.22 7.59 -4.65
C ARG A 105 12.43 6.67 -4.51
N ARG A 106 12.53 5.92 -3.41
CA ARG A 106 13.64 4.96 -3.15
C ARG A 106 15.03 5.61 -3.26
N GLY A 107 15.17 6.86 -2.80
CA GLY A 107 16.44 7.60 -2.84
C GLY A 107 16.80 8.23 -4.19
N HIS A 108 15.93 8.10 -5.20
CA HIS A 108 16.09 8.69 -6.53
C HIS A 108 15.00 9.73 -6.81
N GLN A 109 15.24 10.60 -7.79
CA GLN A 109 14.20 11.52 -8.26
C GLN A 109 12.98 10.72 -8.76
N ALA A 110 11.78 11.13 -8.34
CA ALA A 110 10.52 10.59 -8.88
C ALA A 110 10.43 10.85 -10.40
N ILE A 111 9.69 9.98 -11.11
CA ILE A 111 9.59 10.08 -12.59
C ILE A 111 9.08 11.45 -13.01
N TRP A 112 8.04 11.98 -12.37
CA TRP A 112 7.49 13.28 -12.72
C TRP A 112 8.46 14.44 -12.49
N THR A 113 9.36 14.33 -11.51
CA THR A 113 10.37 15.32 -11.22
C THR A 113 11.51 15.31 -12.26
N LYS A 114 11.91 14.11 -12.72
CA LYS A 114 13.05 13.93 -13.62
C LYS A 114 12.68 14.06 -15.10
N PHE A 115 11.52 13.53 -15.49
CA PHE A 115 11.10 13.42 -16.89
C PHE A 115 9.87 14.25 -17.22
N GLY A 116 9.25 14.89 -16.21
CA GLY A 116 8.03 15.66 -16.35
C GLY A 116 6.75 14.87 -16.08
N ARG A 117 5.70 15.63 -15.68
CA ARG A 117 4.40 15.06 -15.26
C ARG A 117 3.74 14.22 -16.34
N ASN A 118 3.78 14.69 -17.61
CA ASN A 118 3.13 13.97 -18.71
C ASN A 118 3.80 12.62 -18.98
N VAL A 119 5.14 12.55 -18.89
CA VAL A 119 5.88 11.28 -19.04
C VAL A 119 5.52 10.32 -17.90
N ALA A 120 5.40 10.82 -16.67
CA ALA A 120 5.04 10.00 -15.53
C ALA A 120 3.62 9.43 -15.66
N LEU A 121 2.62 10.25 -16.03
CA LEU A 121 1.24 9.79 -16.29
C LEU A 121 1.22 8.71 -17.36
N THR A 122 1.85 8.98 -18.51
CA THR A 122 1.85 8.04 -19.65
C THR A 122 2.59 6.74 -19.32
N LEU A 123 3.69 6.80 -18.53
CA LEU A 123 4.39 5.60 -18.10
C LEU A 123 3.52 4.77 -17.14
N GLY A 124 2.84 5.41 -16.20
CA GLY A 124 1.90 4.73 -15.30
C GLY A 124 0.80 4.00 -16.07
N ASP A 125 0.16 4.67 -17.04
CA ASP A 125 -0.87 4.06 -17.89
C ASP A 125 -0.31 2.89 -18.72
N TRP A 126 0.90 3.04 -19.27
CA TRP A 126 1.57 1.98 -20.01
C TRP A 126 1.85 0.75 -19.12
N LEU A 127 2.31 0.96 -17.88
CA LEU A 127 2.53 -0.11 -16.92
C LEU A 127 1.22 -0.80 -16.49
N ILE A 128 0.12 -0.05 -16.38
CA ILE A 128 -1.20 -0.64 -16.14
C ILE A 128 -1.54 -1.60 -17.28
N ALA A 129 -1.37 -1.18 -18.53
CA ALA A 129 -1.63 -2.05 -19.69
C ALA A 129 -0.76 -3.31 -19.65
N LEU A 130 0.55 -3.19 -19.36
CA LEU A 130 1.46 -4.32 -19.21
C LEU A 130 1.02 -5.26 -18.07
N SER A 131 0.52 -4.72 -16.95
CA SER A 131 0.05 -5.57 -15.85
C SER A 131 -1.13 -6.45 -16.26
N PHE A 132 -2.05 -5.92 -17.06
CA PHE A 132 -3.17 -6.69 -17.59
C PHE A 132 -2.74 -7.72 -18.66
N GLU A 133 -1.77 -7.41 -19.48
CA GLU A 133 -1.16 -8.36 -20.43
C GLU A 133 -0.57 -9.56 -19.67
N LEU A 134 0.27 -9.32 -18.67
CA LEU A 134 0.87 -10.37 -17.85
C LEU A 134 -0.19 -11.18 -17.07
N ALA A 135 -1.25 -10.53 -16.58
CA ALA A 135 -2.36 -11.21 -15.93
C ALA A 135 -3.17 -12.07 -16.90
N ALA A 136 -3.30 -11.65 -18.17
CA ALA A 136 -3.94 -12.43 -19.21
C ALA A 136 -3.13 -13.69 -19.54
N GLU A 137 -1.81 -13.56 -19.70
CA GLU A 137 -0.91 -14.72 -19.88
C GLU A 137 -1.03 -15.70 -18.69
N ALA A 138 -1.06 -15.18 -17.45
CA ALA A 138 -1.25 -16.02 -16.27
C ALA A 138 -2.60 -16.75 -16.30
N ALA A 139 -3.67 -16.04 -16.68
CA ALA A 139 -5.01 -16.58 -16.78
C ALA A 139 -5.14 -17.67 -17.84
N GLU A 140 -4.49 -17.51 -18.99
CA GLU A 140 -4.45 -18.49 -20.06
C GLU A 140 -3.72 -19.75 -19.60
N ILE A 141 -2.50 -19.62 -19.03
CA ILE A 141 -1.69 -20.74 -18.56
C ILE A 141 -2.41 -21.52 -17.45
N ALA A 142 -3.02 -20.81 -16.49
CA ALA A 142 -3.74 -21.43 -15.36
C ALA A 142 -5.17 -21.86 -15.74
N ASN A 143 -5.65 -21.58 -16.95
CA ASN A 143 -7.05 -21.72 -17.34
C ASN A 143 -8.02 -21.05 -16.32
N THR A 144 -7.66 -19.85 -15.85
CA THR A 144 -8.36 -19.16 -14.78
C THR A 144 -8.67 -17.71 -15.17
N PRO A 145 -9.68 -17.45 -16.02
CA PRO A 145 -10.04 -16.08 -16.47
C PRO A 145 -10.38 -15.11 -15.33
N ARG A 146 -10.71 -15.64 -14.15
CA ARG A 146 -11.03 -14.86 -12.94
C ARG A 146 -9.87 -13.96 -12.50
N LEU A 147 -8.61 -14.27 -12.84
CA LEU A 147 -7.44 -13.45 -12.52
C LEU A 147 -7.55 -12.03 -13.06
N LEU A 148 -8.01 -11.86 -14.29
CA LEU A 148 -8.24 -10.52 -14.88
C LEU A 148 -9.28 -9.72 -14.11
N ARG A 149 -10.35 -10.39 -13.66
CA ARG A 149 -11.40 -9.75 -12.87
C ARG A 149 -10.89 -9.34 -11.49
N ILE A 150 -10.04 -10.15 -10.86
CA ILE A 150 -9.38 -9.83 -9.58
C ILE A 150 -8.52 -8.58 -9.76
N LEU A 151 -7.62 -8.57 -10.75
CA LEU A 151 -6.72 -7.44 -10.97
C LEU A 151 -7.49 -6.15 -11.27
N SER A 152 -8.50 -6.21 -12.15
CA SER A 152 -9.37 -5.08 -12.48
C SER A 152 -10.10 -4.54 -11.26
N LYS A 153 -10.68 -5.42 -10.43
CA LYS A 153 -11.39 -5.02 -9.22
C LYS A 153 -10.46 -4.34 -8.21
N HIS A 154 -9.26 -4.88 -8.01
CA HIS A 154 -8.28 -4.28 -7.11
C HIS A 154 -7.79 -2.93 -7.61
N MET A 155 -7.49 -2.80 -8.90
CA MET A 155 -7.13 -1.52 -9.50
C MET A 155 -8.25 -0.49 -9.33
N SER A 156 -9.48 -0.84 -9.68
CA SER A 156 -10.64 0.05 -9.53
C SER A 156 -10.84 0.52 -8.10
N ARG A 157 -10.68 -0.37 -7.11
CA ARG A 157 -10.80 0.00 -5.69
C ARG A 157 -9.68 0.91 -5.23
N THR A 158 -8.41 0.61 -5.60
CA THR A 158 -7.27 1.47 -5.25
C THR A 158 -7.46 2.87 -5.84
N THR A 159 -7.87 2.97 -7.10
CA THR A 159 -8.14 4.26 -7.76
C THR A 159 -9.30 5.00 -7.11
N ALA A 160 -10.38 4.30 -6.73
CA ALA A 160 -11.52 4.92 -6.05
C ALA A 160 -11.13 5.42 -4.65
N GLY A 161 -10.34 4.66 -3.89
CA GLY A 161 -9.83 5.09 -2.59
C GLY A 161 -8.98 6.34 -2.68
N GLU A 162 -8.10 6.42 -3.68
CA GLU A 162 -7.30 7.62 -3.98
C GLU A 162 -8.18 8.82 -4.36
N ALA A 163 -9.14 8.63 -5.27
CA ALA A 163 -10.05 9.69 -5.69
C ALA A 163 -10.88 10.23 -4.52
N MET A 164 -11.38 9.37 -3.65
CA MET A 164 -12.13 9.78 -2.46
C MET A 164 -11.32 10.66 -1.52
N GLU A 165 -10.00 10.48 -1.43
CA GLU A 165 -9.14 11.35 -0.62
C GLU A 165 -9.08 12.77 -1.17
N PHE A 166 -9.04 12.93 -2.51
CA PHE A 166 -8.99 14.26 -3.14
C PHE A 166 -10.35 14.96 -3.21
N GLU A 167 -11.42 14.20 -3.41
CA GLU A 167 -12.76 14.78 -3.50
C GLU A 167 -13.34 15.17 -2.14
N TRP A 168 -12.71 14.71 -1.09
CA TRP A 168 -13.24 14.95 0.25
C TRP A 168 -13.03 16.41 0.69
N ASN A 169 -14.11 17.04 1.11
CA ASN A 169 -14.11 18.40 1.65
C ASN A 169 -14.79 18.43 3.02
N GLY A 170 -14.00 18.51 4.07
CA GLY A 170 -14.49 18.59 5.46
C GLY A 170 -14.06 17.40 6.34
N ILE A 171 -14.78 17.17 7.43
CA ILE A 171 -14.48 16.12 8.40
C ILE A 171 -15.15 14.81 7.98
N LEU A 172 -14.36 13.74 7.88
CA LEU A 172 -14.84 12.38 7.63
C LEU A 172 -15.50 11.76 8.87
N SER A 173 -16.46 10.85 8.64
CA SER A 173 -16.77 9.84 9.64
C SER A 173 -15.66 8.77 9.68
N TRP A 174 -15.55 8.05 10.79
CA TRP A 174 -14.61 6.92 10.89
C TRP A 174 -14.87 5.85 9.83
N ASP A 175 -16.11 5.52 9.53
CA ASP A 175 -16.45 4.52 8.51
C ASP A 175 -15.99 4.95 7.12
N ALA A 176 -16.15 6.23 6.78
CA ALA A 176 -15.66 6.79 5.52
C ALA A 176 -14.12 6.77 5.46
N TYR A 177 -13.44 7.19 6.53
CA TYR A 177 -11.98 7.12 6.64
C TYR A 177 -11.46 5.69 6.49
N LEU A 178 -12.03 4.72 7.23
CA LEU A 178 -11.60 3.32 7.13
C LEU A 178 -11.84 2.73 5.73
N THR A 179 -12.89 3.18 5.05
CA THR A 179 -13.14 2.79 3.65
C THR A 179 -12.03 3.30 2.74
N ILE A 180 -11.65 4.58 2.84
CA ILE A 180 -10.55 5.17 2.08
C ILE A 180 -9.23 4.45 2.40
N ALA A 181 -8.91 4.30 3.69
CA ALA A 181 -7.69 3.64 4.15
C ALA A 181 -7.56 2.20 3.64
N ALA A 182 -8.66 1.44 3.72
CA ALA A 182 -8.71 0.08 3.20
C ALA A 182 -8.55 0.04 1.68
N ASP A 183 -9.29 0.88 0.94
CA ASP A 183 -9.32 0.82 -0.52
C ASP A 183 -8.01 1.36 -1.16
N LYS A 184 -7.29 2.26 -0.51
CA LYS A 184 -5.93 2.67 -0.95
C LYS A 184 -4.89 1.56 -0.77
N THR A 185 -4.94 0.78 0.31
CA THR A 185 -3.83 -0.08 0.75
C THR A 185 -4.09 -1.56 0.53
N ALA A 186 -5.26 -2.06 0.94
CA ALA A 186 -5.54 -3.49 0.95
C ALA A 186 -5.59 -4.15 -0.43
N PRO A 187 -6.11 -3.54 -1.51
CA PRO A 187 -6.28 -4.25 -2.79
C PRO A 187 -4.98 -4.84 -3.33
N LEU A 188 -3.90 -4.04 -3.36
CA LEU A 188 -2.61 -4.48 -3.89
C LEU A 188 -1.80 -5.36 -2.90
N LEU A 189 -2.21 -5.46 -1.64
CA LEU A 189 -1.70 -6.46 -0.70
C LEU A 189 -2.47 -7.78 -0.80
N THR A 190 -3.74 -7.73 -1.16
CA THR A 190 -4.64 -8.89 -1.30
C THR A 190 -4.37 -9.66 -2.60
N ALA A 191 -4.24 -8.94 -3.72
CA ALA A 191 -4.14 -9.50 -5.07
C ALA A 191 -3.13 -10.65 -5.19
N PRO A 192 -1.90 -10.55 -4.65
CA PRO A 192 -0.89 -11.60 -4.80
C PRO A 192 -1.40 -12.98 -4.43
N ILE A 193 -1.85 -13.14 -3.19
CA ILE A 193 -2.26 -14.45 -2.66
C ILE A 193 -3.69 -14.84 -3.08
N GLN A 194 -4.56 -13.86 -3.30
CA GLN A 194 -5.91 -14.11 -3.82
C GLN A 194 -5.87 -14.77 -5.20
N GLY A 195 -5.00 -14.29 -6.10
CA GLY A 195 -4.84 -14.90 -7.43
C GLY A 195 -4.31 -16.32 -7.34
N ILE A 196 -3.38 -16.60 -6.44
CA ILE A 196 -2.85 -17.94 -6.22
C ILE A 196 -3.93 -18.88 -5.67
N ALA A 197 -4.72 -18.45 -4.69
CA ALA A 197 -5.82 -19.23 -4.15
C ALA A 197 -6.88 -19.57 -5.23
N VAL A 198 -7.19 -18.61 -6.09
CA VAL A 198 -8.14 -18.82 -7.19
C VAL A 198 -7.60 -19.77 -8.28
N MET A 199 -6.28 -19.80 -8.52
CA MET A 199 -5.67 -20.75 -9.46
C MET A 199 -5.83 -22.20 -9.03
N ILE A 200 -5.93 -22.47 -7.72
CA ILE A 200 -6.22 -23.81 -7.18
C ILE A 200 -7.72 -24.04 -6.93
N GLY A 201 -8.59 -23.09 -7.28
CA GLY A 201 -10.04 -23.21 -7.09
C GLY A 201 -10.52 -22.97 -5.65
N ASP A 202 -9.67 -22.44 -4.77
CA ASP A 202 -10.05 -22.14 -3.37
C ASP A 202 -10.76 -20.77 -3.27
N TYR A 203 -12.04 -20.75 -3.60
CA TYR A 203 -12.87 -19.57 -3.52
C TYR A 203 -13.32 -19.20 -2.10
N GLN A 204 -13.23 -20.14 -1.13
CA GLN A 204 -13.51 -19.85 0.28
C GLN A 204 -12.37 -19.04 0.88
N ALA A 205 -11.12 -19.42 0.61
CA ALA A 205 -9.96 -18.65 1.02
C ALA A 205 -9.98 -17.24 0.46
N GLU A 206 -10.47 -17.03 -0.76
CA GLU A 206 -10.58 -15.69 -1.37
C GLU A 206 -11.33 -14.69 -0.47
N ALA A 207 -12.44 -15.09 0.12
CA ALA A 207 -13.23 -14.20 0.98
C ALA A 207 -12.52 -13.88 2.31
N ILE A 208 -11.85 -14.86 2.90
CA ILE A 208 -11.09 -14.71 4.15
C ILE A 208 -9.87 -13.80 3.90
N ILE A 209 -9.11 -14.04 2.85
CA ILE A 209 -7.96 -13.24 2.42
C ILE A 209 -8.37 -11.77 2.25
N ASN A 210 -9.51 -11.50 1.63
CA ASN A 210 -10.00 -10.13 1.44
C ASN A 210 -10.30 -9.43 2.78
N ARG A 211 -10.96 -10.10 3.74
CA ARG A 211 -11.23 -9.52 5.05
C ARG A 211 -9.94 -9.27 5.84
N TYR A 212 -9.08 -10.26 5.87
CA TYR A 212 -7.79 -10.20 6.53
C TYR A 212 -6.94 -9.00 6.06
N PHE A 213 -6.73 -8.87 4.75
CA PHE A 213 -5.91 -7.78 4.21
C PHE A 213 -6.60 -6.42 4.27
N ARG A 214 -7.94 -6.39 4.31
CA ARG A 214 -8.67 -5.14 4.56
C ARG A 214 -8.31 -4.58 5.93
N ASP A 215 -8.48 -5.36 6.99
CA ASP A 215 -8.14 -4.92 8.35
C ASP A 215 -6.65 -4.63 8.49
N LEU A 216 -5.80 -5.43 7.87
CA LEU A 216 -4.35 -5.20 7.90
C LEU A 216 -3.95 -3.91 7.19
N GLY A 217 -4.61 -3.57 6.08
CA GLY A 217 -4.42 -2.32 5.35
C GLY A 217 -4.92 -1.10 6.14
N GLU A 218 -6.08 -1.22 6.79
CA GLU A 218 -6.60 -0.19 7.70
C GLU A 218 -5.62 0.09 8.85
N ALA A 219 -5.14 -0.96 9.53
CA ALA A 219 -4.18 -0.81 10.62
C ALA A 219 -2.87 -0.16 10.16
N TYR A 220 -2.39 -0.54 8.97
CA TYR A 220 -1.19 0.03 8.38
C TYR A 220 -1.36 1.51 8.04
N GLN A 221 -2.52 1.91 7.49
CA GLN A 221 -2.79 3.32 7.18
C GLN A 221 -2.85 4.16 8.45
N ILE A 222 -3.53 3.69 9.50
CA ILE A 222 -3.54 4.38 10.80
C ILE A 222 -2.11 4.53 11.35
N ALA A 223 -1.26 3.52 11.20
CA ALA A 223 0.15 3.60 11.61
C ALA A 223 0.93 4.68 10.83
N ASN A 224 0.69 4.82 9.53
CA ASN A 224 1.28 5.88 8.71
C ASN A 224 0.82 7.27 9.20
N ASP A 225 -0.47 7.41 9.48
CA ASP A 225 -1.07 8.65 9.95
C ASP A 225 -0.49 9.10 11.31
N ILE A 226 -0.30 8.14 12.24
CA ILE A 226 0.39 8.40 13.50
C ILE A 226 1.85 8.81 13.24
N SER A 227 2.53 8.14 12.32
CA SER A 227 3.92 8.45 11.95
C SER A 227 4.07 9.82 11.31
N ASN A 228 3.07 10.30 10.59
CA ASN A 228 3.02 11.65 10.04
C ASN A 228 3.01 12.72 11.14
N TYR A 229 2.29 12.48 12.25
CA TYR A 229 2.25 13.41 13.37
C TYR A 229 3.47 13.37 14.28
N ASN A 230 4.17 12.25 14.38
CA ASN A 230 5.39 12.15 15.19
C ASN A 230 6.68 12.35 14.37
N GLY A 231 6.57 12.62 13.05
CA GLY A 231 7.70 12.87 12.15
C GLY A 231 8.54 11.62 11.85
N SER A 232 8.04 10.41 12.13
CA SER A 232 8.76 9.17 11.86
C SER A 232 8.47 8.56 10.47
N ASP A 233 7.64 9.22 9.67
CA ASP A 233 7.33 8.86 8.28
C ASP A 233 8.43 9.29 7.28
N GLY A 234 9.46 10.01 7.75
CA GLY A 234 10.53 10.55 6.91
C GLY A 234 10.14 11.79 6.11
N ALA A 235 8.93 12.33 6.29
CA ALA A 235 8.51 13.57 5.66
C ALA A 235 9.22 14.78 6.27
N LYS A 236 9.42 15.82 5.46
CA LYS A 236 10.07 17.06 5.94
C LYS A 236 9.20 17.88 6.89
N LEU A 237 7.89 17.69 6.82
CA LEU A 237 6.91 18.47 7.58
C LEU A 237 6.14 17.53 8.51
N ILE A 238 6.27 17.74 9.81
CA ILE A 238 5.45 17.07 10.82
C ILE A 238 3.99 17.49 10.64
N ALA A 239 3.07 16.54 10.73
CA ALA A 239 1.64 16.72 10.47
C ALA A 239 1.34 17.32 9.07
N GLY A 240 2.08 16.88 8.06
CA GLY A 240 1.90 17.32 6.68
C GLY A 240 0.48 17.05 6.15
N ASP A 241 -0.19 16.00 6.63
CA ASP A 241 -1.57 15.68 6.28
C ASP A 241 -2.53 16.76 6.77
N LEU A 242 -2.34 17.27 8.00
CA LEU A 242 -3.14 18.39 8.52
C LEU A 242 -2.98 19.64 7.64
N ALA A 243 -1.76 19.93 7.21
CA ALA A 243 -1.47 21.06 6.32
C ALA A 243 -2.16 20.93 4.96
N ARG A 244 -2.24 19.71 4.43
CA ARG A 244 -2.93 19.41 3.15
C ARG A 244 -4.44 19.21 3.31
N ARG A 245 -4.97 19.20 4.52
CA ARG A 245 -6.37 18.83 4.81
C ARG A 245 -6.70 17.39 4.40
N ALA A 246 -5.69 16.53 4.35
CA ALA A 246 -5.89 15.13 4.02
C ALA A 246 -6.54 14.37 5.18
N PRO A 247 -7.37 13.34 4.90
CA PRO A 247 -7.91 12.46 5.92
C PRO A 247 -6.80 11.82 6.74
N ASN A 248 -6.92 11.86 8.07
CA ASN A 248 -5.91 11.31 8.97
C ASN A 248 -6.53 10.84 10.29
N ALA A 249 -6.18 9.63 10.74
CA ALA A 249 -6.71 8.98 11.94
C ALA A 249 -6.49 9.79 13.23
N VAL A 250 -5.35 10.49 13.34
CA VAL A 250 -5.03 11.32 14.51
C VAL A 250 -5.93 12.55 14.53
N THR A 251 -6.09 13.21 13.38
CA THR A 251 -7.01 14.34 13.24
C THR A 251 -8.45 13.95 13.61
N LEU A 252 -8.93 12.79 13.12
CA LEU A 252 -10.27 12.29 13.46
C LEU A 252 -10.40 11.98 14.95
N SER A 253 -9.39 11.35 15.55
CA SER A 253 -9.37 11.07 16.99
C SER A 253 -9.41 12.35 17.82
N PHE A 254 -8.73 13.40 17.39
CA PHE A 254 -8.79 14.71 18.02
C PHE A 254 -10.20 15.30 17.97
N ILE A 255 -10.82 15.30 16.79
CA ILE A 255 -12.17 15.82 16.60
C ILE A 255 -13.20 15.08 17.45
N ASP A 256 -13.06 13.77 17.60
CA ASP A 256 -13.95 12.98 18.46
C ASP A 256 -13.92 13.45 19.92
N GLY A 257 -12.77 13.93 20.39
CA GLY A 257 -12.58 14.43 21.76
C GLY A 257 -13.05 15.87 22.00
N LEU A 258 -13.37 16.63 20.95
CA LEU A 258 -13.79 18.05 21.09
C LEU A 258 -15.25 18.18 21.49
N ASN A 259 -15.57 19.25 22.24
CA ASN A 259 -16.95 19.66 22.45
C ASN A 259 -17.55 20.29 21.17
N THR A 260 -18.86 20.58 21.21
CA THR A 260 -19.61 21.07 20.04
C THR A 260 -19.04 22.36 19.46
N ASP A 261 -18.67 23.32 20.32
CA ASP A 261 -18.19 24.65 19.88
C ASP A 261 -16.76 24.54 19.31
N GLU A 262 -15.94 23.71 19.92
CA GLU A 262 -14.57 23.41 19.41
C GLU A 262 -14.62 22.67 18.08
N LYS A 263 -15.53 21.69 17.93
CA LYS A 263 -15.77 21.01 16.67
C LYS A 263 -16.18 21.97 15.56
N ALA A 264 -17.07 22.90 15.85
CA ALA A 264 -17.51 23.90 14.88
C ALA A 264 -16.32 24.77 14.43
N ARG A 265 -15.55 25.31 15.38
CA ARG A 265 -14.35 26.15 15.09
C ARG A 265 -13.29 25.39 14.28
N PHE A 266 -13.00 24.14 14.67
CA PHE A 266 -12.05 23.31 13.93
C PHE A 266 -12.54 23.04 12.51
N ASN A 267 -13.84 22.73 12.35
CA ASN A 267 -14.44 22.41 11.06
C ASN A 267 -14.44 23.63 10.12
N ASP A 268 -14.74 24.81 10.63
CA ASP A 268 -14.71 26.06 9.86
C ASP A 268 -13.28 26.36 9.38
N TRP A 269 -12.29 26.26 10.28
CA TRP A 269 -10.89 26.40 9.92
C TRP A 269 -10.42 25.33 8.91
N TYR A 270 -10.79 24.07 9.14
CA TYR A 270 -10.38 22.95 8.26
C TYR A 270 -10.92 23.13 6.84
N ARG A 271 -12.14 23.64 6.70
CA ARG A 271 -12.79 23.92 5.41
C ARG A 271 -12.29 25.19 4.73
N SER A 272 -11.90 26.20 5.50
CA SER A 272 -11.42 27.47 4.92
C SER A 272 -10.14 27.34 4.13
N GLY A 273 -9.32 26.30 4.43
CA GLY A 273 -7.99 26.15 3.86
C GLY A 273 -6.97 27.17 4.40
N ASP A 274 -7.36 27.98 5.40
CA ASP A 274 -6.50 29.01 5.99
C ASP A 274 -5.31 28.35 6.71
N THR A 275 -4.14 28.94 6.55
CA THR A 275 -2.90 28.44 7.15
C THR A 275 -2.53 29.17 8.45
N ASP A 276 -3.20 30.27 8.78
CA ASP A 276 -2.83 31.13 9.92
C ASP A 276 -2.89 30.39 11.26
N ASP A 277 -3.88 29.51 11.46
CA ASP A 277 -4.06 28.73 12.69
C ASP A 277 -3.49 27.30 12.61
N LEU A 278 -2.76 26.95 11.54
CA LEU A 278 -2.22 25.59 11.36
C LEU A 278 -1.34 25.15 12.53
N ALA A 279 -0.40 26.00 12.95
CA ALA A 279 0.52 25.71 14.04
C ALA A 279 -0.23 25.58 15.39
N LEU A 280 -1.28 26.37 15.59
CA LEU A 280 -2.13 26.32 16.79
C LEU A 280 -2.87 24.97 16.86
N TRP A 281 -3.55 24.59 15.78
CA TRP A 281 -4.27 23.31 15.74
C TRP A 281 -3.33 22.11 15.82
N GLN A 282 -2.16 22.17 15.18
CA GLN A 282 -1.13 21.15 15.31
C GLN A 282 -0.70 20.99 16.78
N ALA A 283 -0.44 22.10 17.49
CA ALA A 283 -0.07 22.05 18.90
C ALA A 283 -1.20 21.48 19.77
N HIS A 284 -2.47 21.84 19.51
CA HIS A 284 -3.62 21.28 20.22
C HIS A 284 -3.78 19.78 20.00
N ILE A 285 -3.61 19.29 18.76
CA ILE A 285 -3.68 17.87 18.43
C ILE A 285 -2.57 17.11 19.17
N LEU A 286 -1.32 17.59 19.08
CA LEU A 286 -0.18 16.95 19.72
C LEU A 286 -0.25 16.99 21.26
N GLY A 287 -0.88 18.02 21.84
CA GLY A 287 -1.11 18.14 23.28
C GLY A 287 -2.31 17.36 23.83
N SER A 288 -3.06 16.66 22.96
CA SER A 288 -4.26 15.91 23.33
C SER A 288 -4.01 14.39 23.39
N ASP A 289 -5.03 13.64 23.81
CA ASP A 289 -5.02 12.17 23.76
C ASP A 289 -5.24 11.57 22.34
N ALA A 290 -5.27 12.39 21.27
CA ALA A 290 -5.59 11.96 19.91
C ALA A 290 -4.66 10.85 19.38
N MET A 291 -3.36 11.00 19.60
CA MET A 291 -2.36 9.99 19.21
C MET A 291 -2.60 8.64 19.90
N LYS A 292 -2.91 8.67 21.18
CA LYS A 292 -3.25 7.48 21.98
C LYS A 292 -4.55 6.83 21.50
N ALA A 293 -5.57 7.64 21.23
CA ALA A 293 -6.86 7.17 20.72
C ALA A 293 -6.71 6.52 19.32
N ALA A 294 -5.96 7.14 18.41
CA ALA A 294 -5.62 6.57 17.11
C ALA A 294 -4.84 5.24 17.25
N SER A 295 -3.85 5.18 18.17
CA SER A 295 -3.10 3.96 18.46
C SER A 295 -3.99 2.83 18.96
N ASN A 296 -4.93 3.10 19.85
CA ASN A 296 -5.89 2.11 20.35
C ASN A 296 -6.76 1.55 19.21
N ARG A 297 -7.24 2.40 18.29
CA ARG A 297 -8.01 1.96 17.12
C ARG A 297 -7.16 1.12 16.18
N MET A 298 -5.91 1.52 15.95
CA MET A 298 -4.93 0.77 15.14
C MET A 298 -4.75 -0.66 15.67
N PHE A 299 -4.51 -0.82 16.98
CA PHE A 299 -4.34 -2.13 17.58
C PHE A 299 -5.62 -2.96 17.56
N ALA A 300 -6.78 -2.36 17.82
CA ALA A 300 -8.06 -3.07 17.69
C ALA A 300 -8.30 -3.58 16.26
N THR A 301 -7.88 -2.82 15.24
CA THR A 301 -7.95 -3.25 13.84
C THR A 301 -6.96 -4.36 13.53
N LEU A 302 -5.74 -4.28 14.07
CA LEU A 302 -4.74 -5.33 13.93
C LEU A 302 -5.17 -6.64 14.62
N ASP A 303 -5.86 -6.56 15.76
CA ASP A 303 -6.43 -7.72 16.45
C ASP A 303 -7.53 -8.39 15.60
N ARG A 304 -8.39 -7.61 14.92
CA ARG A 304 -9.37 -8.17 13.96
C ARG A 304 -8.67 -8.88 12.80
N ALA A 305 -7.60 -8.29 12.24
CA ALA A 305 -6.81 -8.96 11.20
C ALA A 305 -6.22 -10.28 11.70
N THR A 306 -5.71 -10.31 12.94
CA THR A 306 -5.18 -11.51 13.58
C THR A 306 -6.27 -12.58 13.74
N HIS A 307 -7.48 -12.18 14.12
CA HIS A 307 -8.62 -13.08 14.21
C HIS A 307 -8.97 -13.67 12.84
N HIS A 308 -9.05 -12.85 11.78
CA HIS A 308 -9.29 -13.37 10.42
C HIS A 308 -8.14 -14.26 9.91
N ALA A 309 -6.91 -14.04 10.36
CA ALA A 309 -5.79 -14.93 10.02
C ALA A 309 -5.99 -16.35 10.56
N SER A 310 -6.71 -16.53 11.67
CA SER A 310 -7.01 -17.86 12.24
C SER A 310 -8.00 -18.68 11.41
N ASP A 311 -8.73 -18.04 10.50
CA ASP A 311 -9.65 -18.70 9.57
C ASP A 311 -8.95 -19.16 8.27
N LEU A 312 -7.68 -18.76 8.05
CA LEU A 312 -6.88 -19.16 6.89
C LEU A 312 -6.37 -20.59 7.06
N SER A 313 -6.20 -21.32 5.95
CA SER A 313 -5.49 -22.60 5.98
C SER A 313 -4.05 -22.41 6.48
N ALA A 314 -3.43 -23.47 6.99
CA ALA A 314 -2.06 -23.44 7.48
C ALA A 314 -1.08 -22.95 6.40
N GLU A 315 -1.29 -23.38 5.15
CA GLU A 315 -0.49 -23.04 3.99
C GLU A 315 -0.60 -21.56 3.67
N ILE A 316 -1.80 -20.99 3.59
CA ILE A 316 -2.01 -19.57 3.31
C ILE A 316 -1.50 -18.72 4.48
N SER A 317 -1.75 -19.15 5.72
CA SER A 317 -1.26 -18.49 6.93
C SER A 317 0.27 -18.39 6.93
N GLU A 318 0.99 -19.45 6.56
CA GLU A 318 2.44 -19.44 6.40
C GLU A 318 2.90 -18.37 5.42
N VAL A 319 2.19 -18.20 4.29
CA VAL A 319 2.55 -17.22 3.25
C VAL A 319 2.35 -15.79 3.70
N VAL A 320 1.27 -15.49 4.45
CA VAL A 320 0.92 -14.12 4.83
C VAL A 320 1.56 -13.66 6.14
N THR A 321 2.01 -14.58 7.01
CA THR A 321 2.64 -14.29 8.30
C THR A 321 3.80 -13.28 8.21
N PRO A 322 4.73 -13.35 7.25
CA PRO A 322 5.81 -12.37 7.16
C PRO A 322 5.31 -10.94 6.91
N VAL A 323 4.26 -10.77 6.10
CA VAL A 323 3.63 -9.46 5.82
C VAL A 323 2.92 -8.95 7.07
N HIS A 324 2.17 -9.83 7.75
CA HIS A 324 1.55 -9.52 9.04
C HIS A 324 2.59 -9.01 10.04
N GLY A 325 3.68 -9.74 10.23
CA GLY A 325 4.78 -9.36 11.12
C GLY A 325 5.43 -8.02 10.75
N LEU A 326 5.51 -7.70 9.46
CA LEU A 326 6.02 -6.41 8.98
C LEU A 326 5.09 -5.26 9.40
N ILE A 327 3.78 -5.40 9.16
CA ILE A 327 2.78 -4.39 9.51
C ILE A 327 2.67 -4.25 11.03
N MET A 328 2.68 -5.33 11.78
CA MET A 328 2.69 -5.31 13.24
C MET A 328 3.89 -4.51 13.81
N ARG A 329 5.08 -4.68 13.22
CA ARG A 329 6.26 -3.88 13.60
C ARG A 329 6.07 -2.40 13.26
N ALA A 330 5.50 -2.07 12.10
CA ALA A 330 5.19 -0.69 11.73
C ALA A 330 4.23 -0.05 12.74
N CYS A 331 3.14 -0.73 13.09
CA CYS A 331 2.18 -0.31 14.10
C CYS A 331 2.85 -0.09 15.47
N SER A 332 3.70 -1.03 15.90
CA SER A 332 4.42 -0.92 17.18
C SER A 332 5.41 0.24 17.19
N THR A 333 6.07 0.53 16.07
CA THR A 333 7.00 1.67 15.96
C THR A 333 6.25 2.99 16.00
N ALA A 334 5.16 3.11 15.24
CA ALA A 334 4.31 4.31 15.21
C ALA A 334 3.80 4.65 16.61
N SER A 335 3.29 3.66 17.35
CA SER A 335 2.75 3.85 18.71
C SER A 335 3.82 4.26 19.73
N LYS A 336 5.03 3.69 19.68
CA LYS A 336 6.12 4.03 20.63
C LYS A 336 6.59 5.47 20.46
N ASN A 337 6.73 5.92 19.23
CA ASN A 337 7.18 7.28 18.92
C ASN A 337 6.08 8.33 19.15
N GLY A 338 4.81 7.91 19.23
CA GLY A 338 3.68 8.78 19.56
C GLY A 338 3.41 8.94 21.07
N ALA A 339 4.07 8.16 21.92
CA ALA A 339 3.93 8.20 23.38
C ALA A 339 5.08 8.96 24.08
N ALA A 340 6.06 9.45 23.33
CA ALA A 340 7.19 10.26 23.80
C ALA A 340 6.95 11.75 23.54
#